data_9f095eb78d29a5ee539fd12c88a4ee11
#
_entry.id   9f095eb78d29a5ee539fd12c88a4ee11
#
_cell.length_a   1.000
_cell.length_b   1.000
_cell.length_c   1.000
_cell.angle_alpha   90.00
_cell.angle_beta   90.00
_cell.angle_gamma   90.00
#
_symmetry.space_group_name_H-M   'P 1'
#
loop_
_entity.id
_entity.type
_entity.pdbx_description
1 polymer ?
#
loop_
_entity_poly.entity_id
_entity_poly.type
_entity_poly.pdbx_seq_one_letter_code
_entity_poly.pdbx_strand_id
1 'polypeptide(L)'
;MLSACTNHLLTQPMWLLLFSSLGFISFLKTSTLLLNWVYATFLRPKRDLKDYGSWAVITGATDGIGKAFAHQLAQKGLNLILVSRNPNKLKTVSSEILAEHPGTKIKTVVFDFSSKVSTRTIQGVMEKAVEGLNVGLLINNVGITYPAARFFHEVDEKVWMDIVRVNLEGTSRVTRAVLPGMIQRKRGAIVNIGSGASSVMPSHPLFTIYAATKAYVDQLSRCLYVEYKRYGIHVQCQVPLYVATKMTSKVASIGRSSLFIPAPEDYAKSAIGRIGYEARCAPYWAHSFQWCFAWLLPECVLDAWRLSIGIHRRGKLIA
;
A
#
# COMPACT_ATOMS: atom_id res chain seq x y z
N MET A 1 46.37 2.20 29.11
CA MET A 1 45.01 1.66 29.05
C MET A 1 44.72 0.88 27.76
N LEU A 2 44.97 1.41 26.58
CA LEU A 2 44.74 0.71 25.29
C LEU A 2 45.53 -0.60 25.15
N SER A 3 46.80 -0.65 25.58
CA SER A 3 47.65 -1.87 25.52
C SER A 3 47.18 -2.98 26.46
N ALA A 4 46.65 -2.65 27.64
CA ALA A 4 46.08 -3.63 28.56
C ALA A 4 44.76 -4.23 28.03
N CYS A 5 43.94 -3.42 27.36
CA CYS A 5 42.71 -3.87 26.74
C CYS A 5 42.96 -4.79 25.53
N THR A 6 43.96 -4.48 24.70
CA THR A 6 44.35 -5.33 23.56
C THR A 6 44.94 -6.68 24.02
N ASN A 7 45.78 -6.69 25.06
CA ASN A 7 46.31 -7.94 25.60
C ASN A 7 45.20 -8.81 26.22
N HIS A 8 44.21 -8.21 26.87
CA HIS A 8 43.08 -8.97 27.45
C HIS A 8 42.18 -9.56 26.37
N LEU A 9 41.98 -8.85 25.26
CA LEU A 9 41.26 -9.38 24.10
C LEU A 9 41.94 -10.55 23.42
N LEU A 10 43.28 -10.51 23.30
CA LEU A 10 44.09 -11.59 22.69
C LEU A 10 44.15 -12.87 23.52
N THR A 11 43.88 -12.80 24.83
CA THR A 11 43.84 -13.97 25.74
C THR A 11 42.45 -14.65 25.76
N GLN A 12 41.43 -14.05 25.13
CA GLN A 12 40.10 -14.66 25.13
C GLN A 12 40.02 -15.82 24.12
N PRO A 13 39.20 -16.87 24.41
CA PRO A 13 38.95 -17.94 23.46
C PRO A 13 38.40 -17.42 22.14
N MET A 14 38.87 -17.92 21.01
CA MET A 14 38.45 -17.49 19.65
C MET A 14 36.91 -17.49 19.46
N TRP A 15 36.23 -18.49 20.03
CA TRP A 15 34.76 -18.55 19.95
C TRP A 15 34.07 -17.37 20.66
N LEU A 16 34.61 -16.91 21.80
CA LEU A 16 34.06 -15.77 22.53
C LEU A 16 34.23 -14.47 21.74
N LEU A 17 35.36 -14.26 21.10
CA LEU A 17 35.62 -13.13 20.22
C LEU A 17 34.69 -13.17 19.01
N LEU A 18 34.46 -14.34 18.42
CA LEU A 18 33.55 -14.52 17.30
C LEU A 18 32.10 -14.15 17.67
N PHE A 19 31.58 -14.73 18.75
CA PHE A 19 30.23 -14.45 19.22
C PHE A 19 30.03 -12.99 19.64
N SER A 20 31.01 -12.39 20.31
CA SER A 20 30.98 -10.99 20.69
C SER A 20 30.96 -10.06 19.45
N SER A 21 31.78 -10.38 18.45
CA SER A 21 31.81 -9.62 17.18
C SER A 21 30.50 -9.74 16.42
N LEU A 22 29.93 -10.94 16.31
CA LEU A 22 28.63 -11.17 15.68
C LEU A 22 27.51 -10.46 16.44
N GLY A 23 27.53 -10.52 17.78
CA GLY A 23 26.60 -9.80 18.65
C GLY A 23 26.67 -8.29 18.45
N PHE A 24 27.88 -7.72 18.38
CA PHE A 24 28.10 -6.30 18.13
C PHE A 24 27.65 -5.86 16.76
N ILE A 25 27.96 -6.64 15.70
CA ILE A 25 27.47 -6.38 14.34
C ILE A 25 25.93 -6.41 14.29
N SER A 26 25.32 -7.40 14.92
CA SER A 26 23.85 -7.51 15.01
C SER A 26 23.24 -6.32 15.75
N PHE A 27 23.83 -5.90 16.86
CA PHE A 27 23.43 -4.73 17.64
C PHE A 27 23.51 -3.44 16.79
N LEU A 28 24.65 -3.21 16.12
CA LEU A 28 24.81 -2.05 15.23
C LEU A 28 23.78 -2.03 14.11
N LYS A 29 23.57 -3.18 13.45
CA LYS A 29 22.57 -3.33 12.40
C LYS A 29 21.16 -2.99 12.91
N THR A 30 20.77 -3.57 14.04
CA THR A 30 19.44 -3.36 14.63
C THR A 30 19.25 -1.91 15.09
N SER A 31 20.27 -1.32 15.71
CA SER A 31 20.25 0.09 16.13
C SER A 31 20.12 1.03 14.93
N THR A 32 20.88 0.78 13.86
CA THR A 32 20.80 1.55 12.62
C THR A 32 19.41 1.46 11.97
N LEU A 33 18.83 0.26 11.92
CA LEU A 33 17.47 0.05 11.41
C LEU A 33 16.44 0.79 12.25
N LEU A 34 16.54 0.75 13.57
CA LEU A 34 15.66 1.46 14.50
C LEU A 34 15.77 2.98 14.32
N LEU A 35 16.99 3.51 14.30
CA LEU A 35 17.23 4.94 14.10
C LEU A 35 16.68 5.43 12.74
N ASN A 36 16.93 4.67 11.68
CA ASN A 36 16.39 4.96 10.35
C ASN A 36 14.86 4.90 10.34
N TRP A 37 14.25 3.96 11.05
CA TRP A 37 12.80 3.87 11.17
C TRP A 37 12.23 5.07 11.93
N VAL A 38 12.83 5.46 13.07
CA VAL A 38 12.43 6.65 13.85
C VAL A 38 12.54 7.90 12.99
N TYR A 39 13.70 8.11 12.36
CA TYR A 39 13.91 9.25 11.46
C TYR A 39 12.87 9.29 10.34
N ALA A 40 12.72 8.17 9.60
CA ALA A 40 11.79 8.08 8.49
C ALA A 40 10.33 8.28 8.93
N THR A 41 9.96 7.87 10.15
CA THR A 41 8.57 7.91 10.63
C THR A 41 8.19 9.26 11.21
N PHE A 42 9.08 9.91 11.94
CA PHE A 42 8.73 11.08 12.76
C PHE A 42 9.48 12.36 12.38
N LEU A 43 10.68 12.24 11.82
CA LEU A 43 11.58 13.41 11.65
C LEU A 43 11.80 13.78 10.17
N ARG A 44 11.63 12.84 9.24
CA ARG A 44 11.92 13.09 7.84
C ARG A 44 10.94 14.10 7.23
N PRO A 45 11.44 15.16 6.55
CA PRO A 45 10.60 16.17 5.92
C PRO A 45 9.69 15.53 4.86
N LYS A 46 8.47 16.03 4.73
CA LYS A 46 7.53 15.59 3.70
C LYS A 46 7.87 16.31 2.39
N ARG A 47 7.75 15.59 1.26
CA ARG A 47 7.90 16.21 -0.06
C ARG A 47 6.67 17.06 -0.39
N ASP A 48 6.88 18.14 -1.11
CA ASP A 48 5.75 18.81 -1.76
C ASP A 48 5.28 17.97 -2.95
N LEU A 49 4.03 17.52 -2.90
CA LEU A 49 3.48 16.68 -3.94
C LEU A 49 3.18 17.45 -5.23
N LYS A 50 3.11 18.78 -5.17
CA LYS A 50 2.95 19.65 -6.34
C LYS A 50 4.18 19.65 -7.24
N ASP A 51 5.37 19.32 -6.69
CA ASP A 51 6.58 19.15 -7.48
C ASP A 51 6.45 18.05 -8.54
N TYR A 52 5.61 17.04 -8.28
CA TYR A 52 5.33 15.99 -9.27
C TYR A 52 4.37 16.43 -10.36
N GLY A 53 3.44 17.34 -10.06
CA GLY A 53 2.42 17.85 -10.98
C GLY A 53 1.18 18.33 -10.25
N SER A 54 0.26 18.97 -10.99
CA SER A 54 -0.92 19.62 -10.41
C SER A 54 -2.14 18.70 -10.29
N TRP A 55 -2.11 17.49 -10.84
CA TRP A 55 -3.21 16.54 -10.81
C TRP A 55 -2.82 15.22 -10.17
N ALA A 56 -3.76 14.67 -9.38
CA ALA A 56 -3.67 13.34 -8.81
C ALA A 56 -4.82 12.45 -9.32
N VAL A 57 -4.48 11.24 -9.78
CA VAL A 57 -5.44 10.18 -10.12
C VAL A 57 -5.61 9.26 -8.92
N ILE A 58 -6.85 8.99 -8.50
CA ILE A 58 -7.15 8.07 -7.40
C ILE A 58 -8.17 7.05 -7.87
N THR A 59 -7.80 5.77 -7.87
CA THR A 59 -8.72 4.67 -8.15
C THR A 59 -9.38 4.16 -6.87
N GLY A 60 -10.67 3.81 -6.94
CA GLY A 60 -11.45 3.44 -5.76
C GLY A 60 -11.66 4.61 -4.80
N ALA A 61 -11.85 5.82 -5.33
CA ALA A 61 -11.85 7.09 -4.61
C ALA A 61 -13.11 7.36 -3.76
N THR A 62 -14.08 6.45 -3.73
CA THR A 62 -15.41 6.73 -3.13
C THR A 62 -15.64 6.12 -1.76
N ASP A 63 -14.66 5.39 -1.22
CA ASP A 63 -14.78 4.75 0.10
C ASP A 63 -13.40 4.51 0.74
N GLY A 64 -13.35 4.37 2.07
CA GLY A 64 -12.19 3.95 2.83
C GLY A 64 -10.90 4.75 2.50
N ILE A 65 -9.80 4.05 2.30
CA ILE A 65 -8.47 4.64 2.09
C ILE A 65 -8.46 5.58 0.87
N GLY A 66 -9.11 5.21 -0.25
CA GLY A 66 -9.13 6.02 -1.47
C GLY A 66 -9.88 7.34 -1.30
N LYS A 67 -11.02 7.35 -0.58
CA LYS A 67 -11.75 8.57 -0.22
C LYS A 67 -10.87 9.47 0.67
N ALA A 68 -10.23 8.90 1.68
CA ALA A 68 -9.34 9.64 2.57
C ALA A 68 -8.13 10.25 1.83
N PHE A 69 -7.53 9.52 0.87
CA PHE A 69 -6.51 10.10 -0.02
C PHE A 69 -7.05 11.29 -0.82
N ALA A 70 -8.27 11.19 -1.36
CA ALA A 70 -8.85 12.27 -2.16
C ALA A 70 -8.99 13.58 -1.36
N HIS A 71 -9.55 13.52 -0.15
CA HIS A 71 -9.64 14.69 0.74
C HIS A 71 -8.27 15.24 1.12
N GLN A 72 -7.32 14.39 1.52
CA GLN A 72 -5.98 14.81 1.91
C GLN A 72 -5.18 15.44 0.75
N LEU A 73 -5.34 14.94 -0.48
CA LEU A 73 -4.67 15.49 -1.65
C LEU A 73 -5.29 16.80 -2.11
N ALA A 74 -6.61 16.97 -2.00
CA ALA A 74 -7.29 18.25 -2.19
C ALA A 74 -6.80 19.28 -1.17
N GLN A 75 -6.70 18.91 0.10
CA GLN A 75 -6.13 19.76 1.15
C GLN A 75 -4.69 20.22 0.85
N LYS A 76 -3.92 19.39 0.13
CA LYS A 76 -2.58 19.75 -0.38
C LYS A 76 -2.62 20.64 -1.63
N GLY A 77 -3.80 20.99 -2.13
CA GLY A 77 -4.01 21.86 -3.28
C GLY A 77 -3.77 21.17 -4.64
N LEU A 78 -3.93 19.85 -4.71
CA LEU A 78 -3.90 19.09 -5.95
C LEU A 78 -5.30 19.01 -6.56
N ASN A 79 -5.40 19.09 -7.88
CA ASN A 79 -6.60 18.74 -8.62
C ASN A 79 -6.76 17.23 -8.72
N LEU A 80 -7.97 16.72 -8.82
CA LEU A 80 -8.25 15.30 -8.66
C LEU A 80 -8.94 14.70 -9.88
N ILE A 81 -8.50 13.50 -10.26
CA ILE A 81 -9.25 12.58 -11.12
C ILE A 81 -9.71 11.42 -10.25
N LEU A 82 -11.00 11.39 -9.93
CA LEU A 82 -11.62 10.38 -9.07
C LEU A 82 -12.21 9.27 -9.93
N VAL A 83 -11.70 8.04 -9.76
CA VAL A 83 -12.14 6.87 -10.54
C VAL A 83 -12.88 5.90 -9.64
N SER A 84 -14.13 5.57 -9.96
CA SER A 84 -14.94 4.57 -9.25
C SER A 84 -16.10 4.08 -10.11
N ARG A 85 -16.72 2.96 -9.74
CA ARG A 85 -17.84 2.37 -10.49
C ARG A 85 -19.21 3.00 -10.20
N ASN A 86 -19.35 3.72 -9.09
CA ASN A 86 -20.63 4.29 -8.67
C ASN A 86 -20.67 5.81 -8.91
N PRO A 87 -21.46 6.31 -9.91
CA PRO A 87 -21.52 7.72 -10.24
C PRO A 87 -22.09 8.58 -9.11
N ASN A 88 -23.08 8.08 -8.35
CA ASN A 88 -23.68 8.83 -7.26
C ASN A 88 -22.67 9.06 -6.13
N LYS A 89 -21.89 8.03 -5.76
CA LYS A 89 -20.84 8.17 -4.75
C LYS A 89 -19.72 9.12 -5.24
N LEU A 90 -19.36 9.08 -6.53
CA LEU A 90 -18.39 10.03 -7.09
C LEU A 90 -18.91 11.46 -6.96
N LYS A 91 -20.17 11.71 -7.28
CA LYS A 91 -20.80 13.02 -7.12
C LYS A 91 -20.79 13.48 -5.66
N THR A 92 -21.16 12.60 -4.71
CA THR A 92 -21.16 12.91 -3.27
C THR A 92 -19.76 13.30 -2.80
N VAL A 93 -18.74 12.46 -3.07
CA VAL A 93 -17.36 12.74 -2.65
C VAL A 93 -16.81 14.01 -3.31
N SER A 94 -17.13 14.24 -4.58
CA SER A 94 -16.74 15.48 -5.27
C SER A 94 -17.35 16.70 -4.59
N SER A 95 -18.63 16.65 -4.23
CA SER A 95 -19.32 17.76 -3.55
C SER A 95 -18.76 18.01 -2.15
N GLU A 96 -18.46 16.95 -1.38
CA GLU A 96 -17.81 17.04 -0.08
C GLU A 96 -16.43 17.75 -0.18
N ILE A 97 -15.59 17.32 -1.14
CA ILE A 97 -14.27 17.91 -1.35
C ILE A 97 -14.37 19.37 -1.79
N LEU A 98 -15.29 19.70 -2.71
CA LEU A 98 -15.47 21.08 -3.16
C LEU A 98 -16.01 22.01 -2.07
N ALA A 99 -16.82 21.50 -1.14
CA ALA A 99 -17.27 22.25 0.02
C ALA A 99 -16.11 22.59 0.99
N GLU A 100 -15.18 21.65 1.18
CA GLU A 100 -14.00 21.85 2.04
C GLU A 100 -12.88 22.63 1.32
N HIS A 101 -12.73 22.44 0.00
CA HIS A 101 -11.65 22.98 -0.82
C HIS A 101 -12.19 23.51 -2.17
N PRO A 102 -12.83 24.70 -2.19
CA PRO A 102 -13.53 25.23 -3.38
C PRO A 102 -12.62 25.46 -4.61
N GLY A 103 -11.29 25.63 -4.38
CA GLY A 103 -10.31 25.83 -5.46
C GLY A 103 -9.87 24.54 -6.17
N THR A 104 -10.30 23.37 -5.72
CA THR A 104 -9.92 22.08 -6.30
C THR A 104 -10.69 21.81 -7.59
N LYS A 105 -9.99 21.51 -8.69
CA LYS A 105 -10.64 21.01 -9.91
C LYS A 105 -10.80 19.50 -9.81
N ILE A 106 -12.01 18.99 -10.06
CA ILE A 106 -12.30 17.56 -9.97
C ILE A 106 -12.84 17.05 -11.31
N LYS A 107 -12.23 15.97 -11.83
CA LYS A 107 -12.74 15.19 -12.96
C LYS A 107 -13.15 13.81 -12.42
N THR A 108 -14.36 13.37 -12.73
CA THR A 108 -14.83 12.05 -12.33
C THR A 108 -14.80 11.10 -13.51
N VAL A 109 -14.40 9.84 -13.26
CA VAL A 109 -14.37 8.76 -14.24
C VAL A 109 -15.15 7.58 -13.68
N VAL A 110 -16.29 7.28 -14.31
CA VAL A 110 -17.11 6.12 -13.94
C VAL A 110 -16.55 4.91 -14.66
N PHE A 111 -15.97 3.97 -13.89
CA PHE A 111 -15.42 2.74 -14.43
C PHE A 111 -15.53 1.57 -13.44
N ASP A 112 -16.03 0.42 -13.92
CA ASP A 112 -16.04 -0.84 -13.16
C ASP A 112 -14.90 -1.75 -13.61
N PHE A 113 -13.89 -1.89 -12.76
CA PHE A 113 -12.72 -2.73 -13.01
C PHE A 113 -13.03 -4.23 -13.05
N SER A 114 -14.18 -4.67 -12.54
CA SER A 114 -14.61 -6.08 -12.62
C SER A 114 -15.32 -6.42 -13.93
N SER A 115 -15.68 -5.42 -14.72
CA SER A 115 -16.39 -5.60 -16.00
C SER A 115 -15.58 -6.47 -16.98
N LYS A 116 -16.26 -7.38 -17.66
CA LYS A 116 -15.68 -8.20 -18.75
C LYS A 116 -15.41 -7.41 -20.04
N VAL A 117 -15.75 -6.13 -20.08
CA VAL A 117 -15.46 -5.24 -21.21
C VAL A 117 -13.96 -5.24 -21.48
N SER A 118 -13.60 -5.35 -22.76
CA SER A 118 -12.22 -5.49 -23.24
C SER A 118 -11.20 -4.73 -22.39
N THR A 119 -10.18 -5.40 -21.94
CA THR A 119 -9.09 -4.84 -21.13
C THR A 119 -8.42 -3.61 -21.78
N ARG A 120 -8.47 -3.47 -23.11
CA ARG A 120 -8.04 -2.26 -23.84
C ARG A 120 -8.88 -1.03 -23.47
N THR A 121 -10.15 -1.23 -23.06
CA THR A 121 -11.07 -0.14 -22.70
C THR A 121 -10.64 0.58 -21.42
N ILE A 122 -10.11 -0.11 -20.41
CA ILE A 122 -9.61 0.54 -19.16
C ILE A 122 -8.50 1.53 -19.51
N GLN A 123 -7.50 1.06 -20.27
CA GLN A 123 -6.38 1.90 -20.66
C GLN A 123 -6.83 3.10 -21.49
N GLY A 124 -7.66 2.91 -22.52
CA GLY A 124 -8.15 3.99 -23.37
C GLY A 124 -9.03 5.01 -22.63
N VAL A 125 -9.88 4.55 -21.68
CA VAL A 125 -10.67 5.47 -20.82
C VAL A 125 -9.73 6.31 -19.95
N MET A 126 -8.70 5.72 -19.37
CA MET A 126 -7.76 6.45 -18.53
C MET A 126 -6.86 7.38 -19.33
N GLU A 127 -6.39 6.97 -20.53
CA GLU A 127 -5.63 7.83 -21.44
C GLU A 127 -6.41 9.11 -21.79
N LYS A 128 -7.68 8.98 -22.19
CA LYS A 128 -8.59 10.13 -22.42
C LYS A 128 -8.84 10.96 -21.16
N ALA A 129 -8.88 10.32 -19.98
CA ALA A 129 -9.12 11.02 -18.74
C ALA A 129 -7.94 11.91 -18.33
N VAL A 130 -6.72 11.51 -18.65
CA VAL A 130 -5.46 12.21 -18.26
C VAL A 130 -4.91 13.10 -19.38
N GLU A 131 -5.48 13.04 -20.57
CA GLU A 131 -5.03 13.79 -21.74
C GLU A 131 -4.98 15.31 -21.48
N GLY A 132 -3.87 15.93 -21.81
CA GLY A 132 -3.64 17.37 -21.62
C GLY A 132 -3.45 17.80 -20.16
N LEU A 133 -3.48 16.86 -19.19
CA LEU A 133 -3.35 17.18 -17.78
C LEU A 133 -1.92 16.89 -17.25
N ASN A 134 -1.44 17.78 -16.36
CA ASN A 134 -0.18 17.58 -15.66
C ASN A 134 -0.38 16.62 -14.47
N VAL A 135 -0.58 15.31 -14.77
CA VAL A 135 -0.77 14.27 -13.76
C VAL A 135 0.57 13.92 -13.12
N GLY A 136 0.77 14.40 -11.89
CA GLY A 136 1.98 14.15 -11.10
C GLY A 136 1.87 12.96 -10.16
N LEU A 137 0.66 12.58 -9.76
CA LEU A 137 0.45 11.53 -8.76
C LEU A 137 -0.61 10.53 -9.24
N LEU A 138 -0.31 9.23 -9.06
CA LEU A 138 -1.26 8.14 -9.24
C LEU A 138 -1.36 7.33 -7.95
N ILE A 139 -2.58 7.19 -7.42
CA ILE A 139 -2.90 6.30 -6.30
C ILE A 139 -3.73 5.13 -6.83
N ASN A 140 -3.09 4.00 -7.07
CA ASN A 140 -3.72 2.73 -7.36
C ASN A 140 -4.23 2.10 -6.06
N ASN A 141 -5.45 2.46 -5.68
CA ASN A 141 -6.06 2.01 -4.45
C ASN A 141 -7.22 1.03 -4.68
N VAL A 142 -7.86 1.04 -5.86
CA VAL A 142 -8.94 0.10 -6.14
C VAL A 142 -8.50 -1.34 -5.84
N GLY A 143 -9.35 -2.08 -5.13
CA GLY A 143 -9.09 -3.48 -4.81
C GLY A 143 -10.33 -4.13 -4.22
N ILE A 144 -10.43 -5.43 -4.44
CA ILE A 144 -11.46 -6.29 -3.84
C ILE A 144 -10.82 -7.54 -3.25
N THR A 145 -11.54 -8.18 -2.35
CA THR A 145 -11.16 -9.44 -1.71
C THR A 145 -12.34 -10.40 -1.72
N TYR A 146 -12.15 -11.58 -1.19
CA TYR A 146 -13.23 -12.53 -0.99
C TYR A 146 -14.35 -11.92 -0.13
N PRO A 147 -15.61 -12.23 -0.41
CA PRO A 147 -16.72 -11.81 0.46
C PRO A 147 -16.65 -12.48 1.84
N ALA A 148 -16.04 -13.67 1.91
CA ALA A 148 -15.90 -14.48 3.12
C ALA A 148 -14.66 -15.39 3.01
N ALA A 149 -14.16 -15.89 4.17
CA ALA A 149 -13.09 -16.86 4.24
C ALA A 149 -13.51 -18.19 3.57
N ARG A 150 -12.78 -18.63 2.53
CA ARG A 150 -13.06 -19.87 1.78
C ARG A 150 -11.78 -20.58 1.40
N PHE A 151 -11.81 -21.91 1.40
CA PHE A 151 -10.75 -22.71 0.79
C PHE A 151 -10.70 -22.45 -0.70
N PHE A 152 -9.55 -22.64 -1.30
CA PHE A 152 -9.31 -22.32 -2.72
C PHE A 152 -10.31 -23.00 -3.66
N HIS A 153 -10.62 -24.30 -3.44
CA HIS A 153 -11.55 -25.09 -4.24
C HIS A 153 -13.02 -24.68 -4.08
N GLU A 154 -13.35 -23.89 -3.06
CA GLU A 154 -14.71 -23.41 -2.78
C GLU A 154 -14.99 -22.02 -3.38
N VAL A 155 -13.99 -21.39 -3.96
CA VAL A 155 -14.14 -20.03 -4.49
C VAL A 155 -14.74 -20.06 -5.87
N ASP A 156 -15.89 -19.43 -6.05
CA ASP A 156 -16.52 -19.31 -7.37
C ASP A 156 -15.57 -18.68 -8.38
N GLU A 157 -15.55 -19.21 -9.60
CA GLU A 157 -14.72 -18.69 -10.69
C GLU A 157 -14.92 -17.19 -10.92
N LYS A 158 -16.15 -16.73 -10.88
CA LYS A 158 -16.46 -15.31 -11.02
C LYS A 158 -15.75 -14.47 -9.96
N VAL A 159 -15.74 -14.92 -8.71
CA VAL A 159 -15.14 -14.17 -7.58
C VAL A 159 -13.63 -14.04 -7.76
N TRP A 160 -12.92 -15.14 -8.03
CA TRP A 160 -11.48 -15.07 -8.18
C TRP A 160 -11.05 -14.33 -9.45
N MET A 161 -11.79 -14.47 -10.56
CA MET A 161 -11.54 -13.71 -11.78
C MET A 161 -11.75 -12.21 -11.59
N ASP A 162 -12.80 -11.81 -10.87
CA ASP A 162 -13.04 -10.39 -10.55
C ASP A 162 -11.88 -9.84 -9.68
N ILE A 163 -11.36 -10.63 -8.72
CA ILE A 163 -10.20 -10.24 -7.90
C ILE A 163 -8.97 -10.02 -8.77
N VAL A 164 -8.68 -10.92 -9.71
CA VAL A 164 -7.55 -10.79 -10.64
C VAL A 164 -7.71 -9.55 -11.52
N ARG A 165 -8.89 -9.34 -12.13
CA ARG A 165 -9.15 -8.17 -12.98
C ARG A 165 -8.98 -6.86 -12.22
N VAL A 166 -9.61 -6.74 -11.05
CA VAL A 166 -9.58 -5.49 -10.29
C VAL A 166 -8.19 -5.22 -9.72
N ASN A 167 -7.60 -6.19 -9.03
CA ASN A 167 -6.38 -5.94 -8.26
C ASN A 167 -5.12 -5.95 -9.14
N LEU A 168 -5.07 -6.78 -10.18
CA LEU A 168 -3.88 -6.98 -11.01
C LEU A 168 -3.98 -6.20 -12.32
N GLU A 169 -5.00 -6.51 -13.15
CA GLU A 169 -5.15 -5.84 -14.44
C GLU A 169 -5.46 -4.35 -14.27
N GLY A 170 -6.36 -3.99 -13.35
CA GLY A 170 -6.71 -2.60 -13.06
C GLY A 170 -5.50 -1.77 -12.71
N THR A 171 -4.70 -2.22 -11.74
CA THR A 171 -3.46 -1.54 -11.33
C THR A 171 -2.48 -1.38 -12.48
N SER A 172 -2.24 -2.46 -13.24
CA SER A 172 -1.26 -2.45 -14.34
C SER A 172 -1.68 -1.52 -15.48
N ARG A 173 -2.95 -1.55 -15.89
CA ARG A 173 -3.46 -0.76 -17.01
C ARG A 173 -3.57 0.72 -16.69
N VAL A 174 -4.04 1.08 -15.49
CA VAL A 174 -4.07 2.48 -15.07
C VAL A 174 -2.65 3.04 -14.98
N THR A 175 -1.70 2.27 -14.43
CA THR A 175 -0.30 2.65 -14.41
C THR A 175 0.23 2.88 -15.83
N ARG A 176 -0.04 1.96 -16.76
CA ARG A 176 0.38 2.08 -18.17
C ARG A 176 -0.20 3.30 -18.88
N ALA A 177 -1.43 3.68 -18.56
CA ALA A 177 -2.08 4.87 -19.13
C ALA A 177 -1.49 6.19 -18.64
N VAL A 178 -1.06 6.26 -17.37
CA VAL A 178 -0.56 7.49 -16.74
C VAL A 178 0.95 7.68 -16.96
N LEU A 179 1.70 6.59 -16.97
CA LEU A 179 3.16 6.57 -16.97
C LEU A 179 3.82 7.35 -18.14
N PRO A 180 3.35 7.28 -19.41
CA PRO A 180 3.98 8.00 -20.52
C PRO A 180 4.05 9.52 -20.29
N GLY A 181 2.99 10.13 -19.77
CA GLY A 181 2.99 11.56 -19.44
C GLY A 181 3.97 11.92 -18.32
N MET A 182 4.16 11.04 -17.33
CA MET A 182 5.17 11.23 -16.27
C MET A 182 6.59 11.13 -16.85
N ILE A 183 6.85 10.14 -17.73
CA ILE A 183 8.14 9.95 -18.41
C ILE A 183 8.51 11.19 -19.21
N GLN A 184 7.58 11.71 -20.02
CA GLN A 184 7.80 12.90 -20.84
C GLN A 184 8.20 14.12 -19.99
N ARG A 185 7.57 14.28 -18.83
CA ARG A 185 7.86 15.39 -17.90
C ARG A 185 9.02 15.11 -16.96
N LYS A 186 9.60 13.91 -16.99
CA LYS A 186 10.68 13.44 -16.09
C LYS A 186 10.35 13.64 -14.60
N ARG A 187 9.09 13.51 -14.23
CA ARG A 187 8.63 13.64 -12.86
C ARG A 187 7.27 12.96 -12.67
N GLY A 188 7.10 12.31 -11.53
CA GLY A 188 5.86 11.65 -11.15
C GLY A 188 6.03 10.78 -9.91
N ALA A 189 4.91 10.46 -9.27
CA ALA A 189 4.88 9.48 -8.21
C ALA A 189 3.69 8.53 -8.38
N ILE A 190 3.93 7.23 -8.23
CA ILE A 190 2.94 6.17 -8.33
C ILE A 190 2.92 5.43 -7.00
N VAL A 191 1.77 5.44 -6.35
CA VAL A 191 1.51 4.71 -5.10
C VAL A 191 0.56 3.57 -5.38
N ASN A 192 1.02 2.36 -5.16
CA ASN A 192 0.21 1.15 -5.24
C ASN A 192 -0.13 0.68 -3.81
N ILE A 193 -1.42 0.50 -3.53
CA ILE A 193 -1.85 0.00 -2.22
C ILE A 193 -1.73 -1.52 -2.20
N GLY A 194 -0.69 -1.99 -1.51
CA GLY A 194 -0.42 -3.39 -1.23
C GLY A 194 -1.30 -3.97 -0.13
N SER A 195 -0.76 -4.93 0.60
CA SER A 195 -1.43 -5.50 1.79
C SER A 195 -0.44 -6.25 2.67
N GLY A 196 -0.63 -6.20 3.98
CA GLY A 196 0.07 -7.08 4.92
C GLY A 196 -0.20 -8.57 4.70
N ALA A 197 -1.27 -8.89 3.97
CA ALA A 197 -1.61 -10.27 3.60
C ALA A 197 -0.57 -10.96 2.69
N SER A 198 0.31 -10.18 2.04
CA SER A 198 1.33 -10.70 1.15
C SER A 198 2.74 -10.26 1.50
N SER A 199 2.88 -9.09 2.14
CA SER A 199 4.22 -8.51 2.37
C SER A 199 4.70 -8.69 3.80
N VAL A 200 3.78 -8.94 4.75
CA VAL A 200 4.07 -9.10 6.18
C VAL A 200 3.89 -10.55 6.60
N MET A 201 2.81 -11.18 6.14
CA MET A 201 2.51 -12.58 6.44
C MET A 201 3.14 -13.49 5.39
N PRO A 202 3.72 -14.64 5.78
CA PRO A 202 4.29 -15.61 4.85
C PRO A 202 3.20 -16.23 3.97
N SER A 203 2.02 -16.49 4.55
CA SER A 203 0.83 -16.95 3.82
C SER A 203 -0.46 -16.27 4.31
N HIS A 204 -1.53 -16.37 3.52
CA HIS A 204 -2.85 -15.89 3.90
C HIS A 204 -3.93 -16.92 3.53
N PRO A 205 -4.00 -18.03 4.25
CA PRO A 205 -4.98 -19.09 4.00
C PRO A 205 -6.41 -18.55 3.95
N LEU A 206 -7.27 -19.23 3.18
CA LEU A 206 -8.67 -18.88 2.92
C LEU A 206 -8.90 -17.54 2.20
N PHE A 207 -7.84 -16.85 1.81
CA PHE A 207 -7.83 -15.63 0.97
C PHE A 207 -6.71 -15.69 -0.10
N THR A 208 -6.40 -16.86 -0.59
CA THR A 208 -5.22 -17.20 -1.40
C THR A 208 -5.05 -16.30 -2.62
N ILE A 209 -6.11 -16.15 -3.46
CA ILE A 209 -6.04 -15.32 -4.68
C ILE A 209 -5.83 -13.84 -4.33
N TYR A 210 -6.50 -13.35 -3.28
CA TYR A 210 -6.29 -11.98 -2.82
C TYR A 210 -4.83 -11.73 -2.44
N ALA A 211 -4.25 -12.60 -1.60
CA ALA A 211 -2.86 -12.49 -1.19
C ALA A 211 -1.91 -12.55 -2.40
N ALA A 212 -2.13 -13.46 -3.33
CA ALA A 212 -1.35 -13.57 -4.56
C ALA A 212 -1.41 -12.30 -5.41
N THR A 213 -2.61 -11.69 -5.57
CA THR A 213 -2.72 -10.42 -6.31
C THR A 213 -2.01 -9.27 -5.60
N LYS A 214 -1.99 -9.25 -4.26
CA LYS A 214 -1.27 -8.23 -3.49
C LYS A 214 0.24 -8.44 -3.50
N ALA A 215 0.72 -9.70 -3.58
CA ALA A 215 2.13 -10.01 -3.83
C ALA A 215 2.58 -9.54 -5.21
N TYR A 216 1.74 -9.73 -6.25
CA TYR A 216 1.98 -9.16 -7.58
C TYR A 216 2.15 -7.63 -7.51
N VAL A 217 1.24 -6.92 -6.83
CA VAL A 217 1.30 -5.45 -6.69
C VAL A 217 2.59 -5.01 -5.99
N ASP A 218 3.02 -5.71 -4.94
CA ASP A 218 4.29 -5.43 -4.25
C ASP A 218 5.48 -5.60 -5.20
N GLN A 219 5.57 -6.75 -5.88
CA GLN A 219 6.68 -7.02 -6.78
C GLN A 219 6.70 -6.09 -7.99
N LEU A 220 5.53 -5.83 -8.60
CA LEU A 220 5.39 -4.86 -9.69
C LEU A 220 5.92 -3.48 -9.27
N SER A 221 5.54 -3.01 -8.09
CA SER A 221 5.97 -1.70 -7.58
C SER A 221 7.48 -1.61 -7.42
N ARG A 222 8.11 -2.67 -6.92
CA ARG A 222 9.57 -2.74 -6.71
C ARG A 222 10.33 -2.75 -8.04
N CYS A 223 9.84 -3.50 -9.03
CA CYS A 223 10.44 -3.50 -10.37
C CYS A 223 10.33 -2.12 -11.02
N LEU A 224 9.13 -1.54 -11.04
CA LEU A 224 8.90 -0.21 -11.62
C LEU A 224 9.69 0.89 -10.89
N TYR A 225 9.89 0.78 -9.57
CA TYR A 225 10.74 1.73 -8.83
C TYR A 225 12.16 1.76 -9.39
N VAL A 226 12.75 0.59 -9.66
CA VAL A 226 14.13 0.51 -10.20
C VAL A 226 14.17 0.98 -11.65
N GLU A 227 13.21 0.54 -12.48
CA GLU A 227 13.14 0.87 -13.91
C GLU A 227 13.00 2.38 -14.16
N TYR A 228 12.12 3.05 -13.38
CA TYR A 228 11.71 4.43 -13.67
C TYR A 228 12.37 5.48 -12.78
N LYS A 229 13.19 5.09 -11.80
CA LYS A 229 13.94 6.02 -10.95
C LYS A 229 14.78 7.03 -11.76
N ARG A 230 15.45 6.56 -12.81
CA ARG A 230 16.26 7.39 -13.71
C ARG A 230 15.45 8.43 -14.51
N TYR A 231 14.14 8.21 -14.63
CA TYR A 231 13.22 9.14 -15.28
C TYR A 231 12.56 10.12 -14.30
N GLY A 232 13.04 10.19 -13.05
CA GLY A 232 12.48 11.07 -12.03
C GLY A 232 11.10 10.61 -11.50
N ILE A 233 10.75 9.34 -11.72
CA ILE A 233 9.48 8.78 -11.29
C ILE A 233 9.69 7.90 -10.07
N HIS A 234 8.94 8.18 -8.99
CA HIS A 234 8.95 7.40 -7.76
C HIS A 234 7.78 6.43 -7.74
N VAL A 235 8.07 5.12 -7.73
CA VAL A 235 7.02 4.10 -7.58
C VAL A 235 7.13 3.47 -6.21
N GLN A 236 6.01 3.36 -5.49
CA GLN A 236 5.99 2.89 -4.11
C GLN A 236 4.83 1.92 -3.87
N CYS A 237 5.10 0.79 -3.24
CA CYS A 237 4.09 -0.06 -2.61
C CYS A 237 3.88 0.37 -1.17
N GLN A 238 2.70 0.85 -0.83
CA GLN A 238 2.31 1.11 0.54
C GLN A 238 1.52 -0.07 1.09
N VAL A 239 1.96 -0.62 2.21
CA VAL A 239 1.45 -1.87 2.78
C VAL A 239 0.61 -1.57 4.02
N PRO A 240 -0.73 -1.41 3.87
CA PRO A 240 -1.61 -1.40 5.03
C PRO A 240 -1.73 -2.79 5.65
N LEU A 241 -1.80 -2.83 6.98
CA LEU A 241 -2.42 -3.94 7.69
C LEU A 241 -3.94 -3.66 7.77
N TYR A 242 -4.58 -3.92 8.90
CA TYR A 242 -6.00 -3.57 9.03
C TYR A 242 -6.18 -2.06 9.19
N VAL A 243 -7.06 -1.50 8.36
CA VAL A 243 -7.54 -0.11 8.44
C VAL A 243 -9.05 -0.17 8.60
N ALA A 244 -9.66 0.62 9.46
CA ALA A 244 -11.09 0.59 9.78
C ALA A 244 -11.95 1.05 8.59
N THR A 245 -12.19 0.15 7.64
CA THR A 245 -12.93 0.37 6.39
C THR A 245 -14.12 -0.59 6.29
N LYS A 246 -15.03 -0.34 5.36
CA LYS A 246 -16.11 -1.30 5.06
C LYS A 246 -15.59 -2.66 4.61
N MET A 247 -14.43 -2.72 3.96
CA MET A 247 -13.81 -3.99 3.55
C MET A 247 -13.41 -4.81 4.79
N THR A 248 -12.70 -4.21 5.73
CA THR A 248 -12.24 -4.90 6.95
C THR A 248 -13.40 -5.23 7.90
N SER A 249 -14.43 -4.40 7.93
CA SER A 249 -15.67 -4.71 8.68
C SER A 249 -16.34 -5.97 8.15
N LYS A 250 -16.44 -6.14 6.84
CA LYS A 250 -17.04 -7.33 6.21
C LYS A 250 -16.21 -8.59 6.40
N VAL A 251 -14.90 -8.49 6.21
CA VAL A 251 -14.00 -9.67 6.11
C VAL A 251 -13.44 -10.07 7.48
N ALA A 252 -13.26 -9.13 8.37
CA ALA A 252 -12.58 -9.34 9.66
C ALA A 252 -13.41 -8.92 10.87
N SER A 253 -14.66 -8.46 10.66
CA SER A 253 -15.53 -7.90 11.72
C SER A 253 -14.88 -6.72 12.48
N ILE A 254 -14.00 -5.98 11.80
CA ILE A 254 -13.29 -4.81 12.36
C ILE A 254 -14.00 -3.55 11.86
N GLY A 255 -14.88 -3.00 12.69
CA GLY A 255 -15.65 -1.79 12.34
C GLY A 255 -15.19 -0.51 13.04
N ARG A 256 -14.31 -0.62 14.06
CA ARG A 256 -13.84 0.53 14.85
C ARG A 256 -12.33 0.71 14.71
N SER A 257 -11.89 1.96 14.72
CA SER A 257 -10.47 2.30 14.75
C SER A 257 -9.88 2.07 16.15
N SER A 258 -8.58 1.80 16.20
CA SER A 258 -7.77 1.69 17.41
C SER A 258 -6.33 2.09 17.09
N LEU A 259 -5.45 2.08 18.11
CA LEU A 259 -4.04 2.39 17.92
C LEU A 259 -3.38 1.53 16.82
N PHE A 260 -3.73 0.25 16.73
CA PHE A 260 -3.18 -0.70 15.75
C PHE A 260 -4.02 -0.82 14.48
N ILE A 261 -5.20 -0.22 14.45
CA ILE A 261 -6.14 -0.25 13.34
C ILE A 261 -6.59 1.20 13.07
N PRO A 262 -5.84 1.98 12.30
CA PRO A 262 -6.16 3.39 12.08
C PRO A 262 -7.48 3.59 11.35
N ALA A 263 -8.06 4.77 11.52
CA ALA A 263 -9.08 5.28 10.61
C ALA A 263 -8.46 5.50 9.20
N PRO A 264 -9.26 5.46 8.12
CA PRO A 264 -8.75 5.73 6.78
C PRO A 264 -8.03 7.08 6.65
N GLU A 265 -8.50 8.10 7.36
CA GLU A 265 -7.97 9.46 7.37
C GLU A 265 -6.57 9.50 7.98
N ASP A 266 -6.37 8.83 9.12
CA ASP A 266 -5.07 8.75 9.81
C ASP A 266 -4.05 7.96 8.98
N TYR A 267 -4.53 6.87 8.35
CA TYR A 267 -3.71 6.09 7.43
C TYR A 267 -3.27 6.94 6.23
N ALA A 268 -4.20 7.62 5.56
CA ALA A 268 -3.91 8.44 4.38
C ALA A 268 -2.97 9.60 4.71
N LYS A 269 -3.15 10.26 5.86
CA LYS A 269 -2.26 11.33 6.36
C LYS A 269 -0.82 10.85 6.54
N SER A 270 -0.64 9.66 7.11
CA SER A 270 0.68 9.03 7.27
C SER A 270 1.24 8.59 5.92
N ALA A 271 0.40 8.01 5.08
CA ALA A 271 0.73 7.47 3.77
C ALA A 271 1.26 8.54 2.80
N ILE A 272 0.60 9.70 2.75
CA ILE A 272 1.01 10.85 1.95
C ILE A 272 2.40 11.36 2.37
N GLY A 273 2.71 11.36 3.65
CA GLY A 273 4.02 11.78 4.14
C GLY A 273 5.19 10.88 3.72
N ARG A 274 4.90 9.70 3.20
CA ARG A 274 5.92 8.71 2.77
C ARG A 274 6.13 8.68 1.26
N ILE A 275 5.33 9.41 0.48
CA ILE A 275 5.42 9.41 -0.98
C ILE A 275 6.78 9.96 -1.44
N GLY A 276 7.41 9.27 -2.39
CA GLY A 276 8.66 9.69 -3.03
C GLY A 276 9.94 9.23 -2.33
N TYR A 277 9.86 8.26 -1.43
CA TYR A 277 11.00 7.72 -0.70
C TYR A 277 11.24 6.24 -1.02
N GLU A 278 10.86 5.33 -0.13
CA GLU A 278 11.14 3.90 -0.27
C GLU A 278 10.28 3.25 -1.37
N ALA A 279 10.79 2.20 -2.02
CA ALA A 279 10.00 1.39 -2.95
C ALA A 279 8.84 0.64 -2.27
N ARG A 280 8.99 0.34 -0.98
CA ARG A 280 7.99 -0.33 -0.15
C ARG A 280 8.02 0.18 1.28
N CYS A 281 6.86 0.50 1.86
CA CYS A 281 6.76 0.89 3.26
C CYS A 281 5.41 0.52 3.88
N ALA A 282 5.37 0.38 5.20
CA ALA A 282 4.15 0.47 5.99
C ALA A 282 4.09 1.90 6.56
N PRO A 283 3.29 2.79 5.97
CA PRO A 283 3.37 4.22 6.28
C PRO A 283 2.87 4.58 7.68
N TYR A 284 1.92 3.82 8.22
CA TYR A 284 1.41 4.01 9.56
C TYR A 284 2.33 3.33 10.59
N TRP A 285 2.79 4.06 11.58
CA TRP A 285 3.84 3.61 12.49
C TRP A 285 3.51 2.30 13.23
N ALA A 286 2.27 2.13 13.70
CA ALA A 286 1.87 0.92 14.39
C ALA A 286 1.82 -0.31 13.45
N HIS A 287 1.56 -0.12 12.14
CA HIS A 287 1.69 -1.18 11.14
C HIS A 287 3.14 -1.59 10.95
N SER A 288 4.08 -0.63 10.93
CA SER A 288 5.51 -0.92 10.87
C SER A 288 5.97 -1.72 12.09
N PHE A 289 5.46 -1.38 13.27
CA PHE A 289 5.74 -2.12 14.50
C PHE A 289 5.20 -3.55 14.44
N GLN A 290 3.94 -3.73 14.02
CA GLN A 290 3.35 -5.07 13.82
C GLN A 290 4.14 -5.88 12.78
N TRP A 291 4.64 -5.25 11.72
CA TRP A 291 5.47 -5.91 10.74
C TRP A 291 6.80 -6.37 11.33
N CYS A 292 7.48 -5.51 12.09
CA CYS A 292 8.71 -5.87 12.79
C CYS A 292 8.50 -7.05 13.75
N PHE A 293 7.40 -7.04 14.50
CA PHE A 293 7.04 -8.14 15.40
C PHE A 293 6.76 -9.45 14.64
N ALA A 294 6.02 -9.39 13.53
CA ALA A 294 5.76 -10.57 12.70
C ALA A 294 7.07 -11.17 12.14
N TRP A 295 8.03 -10.32 11.77
CA TRP A 295 9.33 -10.79 11.25
C TRP A 295 10.17 -11.55 12.28
N LEU A 296 9.95 -11.35 13.58
CA LEU A 296 10.64 -12.07 14.65
C LEU A 296 10.08 -13.48 14.90
N LEU A 297 8.89 -13.79 14.38
CA LEU A 297 8.25 -15.08 14.58
C LEU A 297 8.59 -16.05 13.44
N PRO A 298 8.75 -17.35 13.74
CA PRO A 298 8.88 -18.39 12.71
C PRO A 298 7.65 -18.41 11.78
N GLU A 299 7.89 -18.61 10.48
CA GLU A 299 6.83 -18.65 9.47
C GLU A 299 5.73 -19.69 9.79
N CYS A 300 6.13 -20.88 10.30
CA CYS A 300 5.16 -21.93 10.67
C CYS A 300 4.18 -21.48 11.78
N VAL A 301 4.64 -20.62 12.71
CA VAL A 301 3.77 -20.06 13.77
C VAL A 301 2.78 -19.07 13.16
N LEU A 302 3.26 -18.19 12.29
CA LEU A 302 2.42 -17.22 11.60
C LEU A 302 1.39 -17.91 10.68
N ASP A 303 1.80 -18.96 9.97
CA ASP A 303 0.93 -19.76 9.09
C ASP A 303 -0.17 -20.47 9.88
N ALA A 304 0.19 -21.15 10.97
CA ALA A 304 -0.76 -21.82 11.85
C ALA A 304 -1.76 -20.83 12.46
N TRP A 305 -1.25 -19.68 12.94
CA TRP A 305 -2.08 -18.61 13.47
C TRP A 305 -3.05 -18.04 12.42
N ARG A 306 -2.57 -17.76 11.20
CA ARG A 306 -3.41 -17.24 10.12
C ARG A 306 -4.47 -18.24 9.66
N LEU A 307 -4.10 -19.51 9.57
CA LEU A 307 -5.04 -20.61 9.25
C LEU A 307 -6.13 -20.71 10.31
N SER A 308 -5.78 -20.70 11.59
CA SER A 308 -6.73 -20.74 12.71
C SER A 308 -7.73 -19.58 12.65
N ILE A 309 -7.25 -18.35 12.42
CA ILE A 309 -8.13 -17.18 12.24
C ILE A 309 -9.06 -17.37 11.04
N GLY A 310 -8.53 -17.86 9.92
CA GLY A 310 -9.32 -18.12 8.71
C GLY A 310 -10.45 -19.10 8.94
N ILE A 311 -10.16 -20.24 9.60
CA ILE A 311 -11.13 -21.28 9.95
C ILE A 311 -12.19 -20.74 10.92
N HIS A 312 -11.78 -20.00 11.95
CA HIS A 312 -12.72 -19.38 12.90
C HIS A 312 -13.68 -18.40 12.22
N ARG A 313 -13.18 -17.58 11.30
CA ARG A 313 -14.02 -16.67 10.50
C ARG A 313 -14.98 -17.39 9.58
N ARG A 314 -14.53 -18.51 9.00
CA ARG A 314 -15.40 -19.37 8.18
C ARG A 314 -16.52 -19.98 9.00
N GLY A 315 -16.23 -20.50 10.19
CA GLY A 315 -17.24 -21.09 11.09
C GLY A 315 -18.37 -20.13 11.47
N LYS A 316 -18.07 -18.84 11.65
CA LYS A 316 -19.09 -17.80 11.93
C LYS A 316 -20.05 -17.50 10.78
N LEU A 317 -19.75 -17.97 9.57
CA LEU A 317 -20.58 -17.76 8.38
C LEU A 317 -21.46 -18.95 8.06
N ILE A 318 -21.19 -20.10 8.67
CA ILE A 318 -21.91 -21.36 8.47
C ILE A 318 -22.90 -21.58 9.63
N ALA A 319 -22.67 -20.95 10.77
CA ALA A 319 -23.59 -20.89 11.93
C ALA A 319 -24.55 -19.70 11.79
#